data_b1d57b6d923991feaace859300e916a2
#
_entry.id   b1d57b6d923991feaace859300e916a2
#
_cell.length_a   1.000
_cell.length_b   1.000
_cell.length_c   1.000
_cell.angle_alpha   90.00
_cell.angle_beta   90.00
_cell.angle_gamma   90.00
#
_symmetry.space_group_name_H-M   'P 1'
#
loop_
_entity.id
_entity.type
_entity.pdbx_description
1 polymer ?
#
loop_
_entity_poly.entity_id
_entity_poly.type
_entity_poly.pdbx_seq_one_letter_code
_entity_poly.pdbx_strand_id
1 'polypeptide(L)'
;MWMEWWAIEKDKVALYIWNNLPDPTGKGKRYGFPNTTYLRYAGNGLWDYEEDFYNPADAERVWQEWFNDGGRIDTPADNTLRGIEDWAPEVPGIVVPREEVEEEFRKYVRRGEAAVQTGDWSPWADQFTEDARYFEHHYGKFYGRAAIKEWITSTMGPFPQMTFPVDHYIIDGNRVIALIPNCLPDPTGSDADYSFNVHVILHYAGNGQWSYEEDVYNPQEAESVVSSWVKAGGSIS
;
A
#
# COMPACT_ATOMS: atom_id res chain seq x y z
N MET A 1 -16.22 11.82 -1.94
CA MET A 1 -15.48 10.56 -1.66
C MET A 1 -16.34 9.38 -2.06
N TRP A 2 -15.75 8.31 -2.53
CA TRP A 2 -16.44 7.05 -2.82
C TRP A 2 -15.64 5.90 -2.21
N MET A 3 -16.31 5.09 -1.37
CA MET A 3 -15.73 3.91 -0.76
C MET A 3 -15.87 2.74 -1.73
N GLU A 4 -14.74 2.18 -2.16
CA GLU A 4 -14.69 1.08 -3.09
C GLU A 4 -14.93 -0.25 -2.39
N TRP A 5 -14.23 -0.47 -1.29
CA TRP A 5 -14.42 -1.62 -0.43
C TRP A 5 -14.03 -1.32 1.02
N TRP A 6 -14.43 -2.19 1.93
CA TRP A 6 -14.01 -2.21 3.33
C TRP A 6 -13.82 -3.65 3.79
N ALA A 7 -13.00 -3.84 4.81
CA ALA A 7 -12.78 -5.10 5.50
C ALA A 7 -12.81 -4.89 7.01
N ILE A 8 -13.38 -5.84 7.73
CA ILE A 8 -13.53 -5.76 9.20
C ILE A 8 -13.02 -7.04 9.83
N GLU A 9 -12.13 -6.90 10.82
CA GLU A 9 -11.71 -8.00 11.68
C GLU A 9 -11.66 -7.56 13.14
N LYS A 10 -12.59 -8.07 13.97
CA LYS A 10 -12.74 -7.69 15.37
C LYS A 10 -13.00 -6.18 15.52
N ASP A 11 -12.06 -5.46 16.10
CA ASP A 11 -12.06 -4.01 16.32
C ASP A 11 -11.40 -3.21 15.22
N LYS A 12 -10.82 -3.87 14.20
CA LYS A 12 -10.08 -3.26 13.09
C LYS A 12 -10.95 -3.13 11.86
N VAL A 13 -10.86 -1.99 11.19
CA VAL A 13 -11.51 -1.73 9.91
C VAL A 13 -10.50 -1.13 8.95
N ALA A 14 -10.44 -1.68 7.75
CA ALA A 14 -9.69 -1.09 6.63
C ALA A 14 -10.67 -0.65 5.55
N LEU A 15 -10.43 0.53 4.99
CA LEU A 15 -11.23 1.12 3.91
C LEU A 15 -10.33 1.41 2.71
N TYR A 16 -10.88 1.28 1.50
CA TYR A 16 -10.27 1.84 0.29
C TYR A 16 -11.21 2.90 -0.27
N ILE A 17 -10.72 4.11 -0.37
CA ILE A 17 -11.54 5.28 -0.65
C ILE A 17 -10.93 6.06 -1.81
N TRP A 18 -11.80 6.52 -2.74
CA TRP A 18 -11.44 7.48 -3.77
C TRP A 18 -11.85 8.90 -3.35
N ASN A 19 -10.87 9.79 -3.30
CA ASN A 19 -11.08 11.23 -3.12
C ASN A 19 -11.32 11.85 -4.50
N ASN A 20 -12.58 11.97 -4.90
CA ASN A 20 -12.98 12.46 -6.20
C ASN A 20 -13.37 13.93 -6.16
N LEU A 21 -12.98 14.67 -7.20
CA LEU A 21 -13.42 16.05 -7.45
C LEU A 21 -14.36 16.09 -8.67
N PRO A 22 -15.40 16.95 -8.67
CA PRO A 22 -16.33 17.10 -9.78
C PRO A 22 -15.63 17.67 -11.02
N ASP A 23 -16.05 17.25 -12.20
CA ASP A 23 -15.48 17.76 -13.46
C ASP A 23 -15.90 19.20 -13.73
N PRO A 24 -14.99 20.19 -13.65
CA PRO A 24 -15.31 21.59 -13.89
C PRO A 24 -15.50 21.92 -15.37
N THR A 25 -15.05 21.02 -16.27
CA THR A 25 -15.08 21.23 -17.72
C THR A 25 -16.36 20.75 -18.38
N GLY A 26 -17.12 19.85 -17.73
CA GLY A 26 -18.28 19.19 -18.29
C GLY A 26 -17.95 18.22 -19.44
N LYS A 27 -16.68 17.82 -19.61
CA LYS A 27 -16.21 16.92 -20.68
C LYS A 27 -16.04 15.48 -20.23
N GLY A 28 -16.39 15.15 -18.99
CA GLY A 28 -16.25 13.81 -18.42
C GLY A 28 -14.81 13.50 -17.94
N LYS A 29 -13.95 14.50 -17.77
CA LYS A 29 -12.63 14.31 -17.18
C LYS A 29 -12.78 13.93 -15.71
N ARG A 30 -11.96 13.00 -15.26
CA ARG A 30 -12.00 12.47 -13.90
C ARG A 30 -10.79 12.95 -13.12
N TYR A 31 -11.06 13.41 -11.91
CA TYR A 31 -10.05 13.91 -10.97
C TYR A 31 -10.23 13.18 -9.66
N GLY A 32 -9.21 12.47 -9.23
CA GLY A 32 -9.26 11.76 -7.96
C GLY A 32 -7.97 11.01 -7.69
N PHE A 33 -7.78 10.66 -6.44
CA PHE A 33 -6.69 9.82 -5.97
C PHE A 33 -7.22 8.86 -4.90
N PRO A 34 -6.65 7.64 -4.82
CA PRO A 34 -7.05 6.69 -3.81
C PRO A 34 -6.36 6.98 -2.47
N ASN A 35 -6.99 6.55 -1.40
CA ASN A 35 -6.36 6.35 -0.11
C ASN A 35 -6.90 5.08 0.56
N THR A 36 -6.10 4.53 1.47
CA THR A 36 -6.57 3.52 2.41
C THR A 36 -6.63 4.12 3.80
N THR A 37 -7.67 3.78 4.55
CA THR A 37 -7.84 4.23 5.92
C THR A 37 -7.89 3.02 6.84
N TYR A 38 -7.12 3.06 7.91
CA TYR A 38 -7.23 2.12 9.01
C TYR A 38 -7.93 2.77 10.20
N LEU A 39 -8.92 2.08 10.75
CA LEU A 39 -9.68 2.51 11.91
C LEU A 39 -9.64 1.44 13.00
N ARG A 40 -9.61 1.86 14.27
CA ARG A 40 -9.81 0.96 15.41
C ARG A 40 -11.04 1.38 16.21
N TYR A 41 -11.96 0.42 16.40
CA TYR A 41 -13.20 0.63 17.12
C TYR A 41 -13.01 0.42 18.63
N ALA A 42 -13.29 1.46 19.42
CA ALA A 42 -13.17 1.43 20.88
C ALA A 42 -14.42 0.91 21.60
N GLY A 43 -15.49 0.59 20.87
CA GLY A 43 -16.79 0.23 21.44
C GLY A 43 -17.71 1.44 21.67
N ASN A 44 -18.97 1.17 21.99
CA ASN A 44 -19.98 2.19 22.31
C ASN A 44 -20.17 3.28 21.23
N GLY A 45 -19.94 2.95 19.94
CA GLY A 45 -20.05 3.89 18.84
C GLY A 45 -18.85 4.84 18.70
N LEU A 46 -17.72 4.55 19.34
CA LEU A 46 -16.52 5.39 19.35
C LEU A 46 -15.35 4.70 18.63
N TRP A 47 -14.51 5.53 18.03
CA TRP A 47 -13.23 5.16 17.42
C TRP A 47 -12.10 5.77 18.25
N ASP A 48 -11.00 5.05 18.46
CA ASP A 48 -9.84 5.54 19.22
C ASP A 48 -8.59 5.69 18.36
N TYR A 49 -8.65 5.26 17.10
CA TYR A 49 -7.56 5.41 16.14
C TYR A 49 -8.06 5.53 14.70
N GLU A 50 -7.44 6.42 13.93
CA GLU A 50 -7.59 6.57 12.49
C GLU A 50 -6.24 6.94 11.89
N GLU A 51 -5.88 6.29 10.79
CA GLU A 51 -4.68 6.59 10.01
C GLU A 51 -5.00 6.47 8.52
N ASP A 52 -4.66 7.53 7.76
CA ASP A 52 -4.87 7.61 6.31
C ASP A 52 -3.55 7.44 5.58
N PHE A 53 -3.55 6.50 4.62
CA PHE A 53 -2.41 6.22 3.76
C PHE A 53 -2.72 6.67 2.34
N TYR A 54 -1.92 7.57 1.80
CA TYR A 54 -1.99 8.02 0.41
C TYR A 54 -0.68 8.68 -0.02
N ASN A 55 -0.51 8.86 -1.32
CA ASN A 55 0.61 9.63 -1.87
C ASN A 55 0.22 11.12 -1.95
N PRO A 56 0.79 12.01 -1.11
CA PRO A 56 0.49 13.44 -1.15
C PRO A 56 0.81 14.10 -2.50
N ALA A 57 1.81 13.61 -3.24
CA ALA A 57 2.15 14.13 -4.55
C ALA A 57 1.04 13.85 -5.59
N ASP A 58 0.36 12.71 -5.49
CA ASP A 58 -0.81 12.41 -6.32
C ASP A 58 -2.00 13.32 -5.97
N ALA A 59 -2.24 13.53 -4.69
CA ALA A 59 -3.27 14.46 -4.23
C ALA A 59 -3.00 15.88 -4.75
N GLU A 60 -1.77 16.38 -4.60
CA GLU A 60 -1.38 17.71 -5.09
C GLU A 60 -1.53 17.82 -6.61
N ARG A 61 -1.04 16.83 -7.37
CA ARG A 61 -1.18 16.79 -8.84
C ARG A 61 -2.66 16.87 -9.25
N VAL A 62 -3.53 16.08 -8.62
CA VAL A 62 -4.97 16.07 -8.91
C VAL A 62 -5.62 17.42 -8.61
N TRP A 63 -5.29 18.04 -7.48
CA TRP A 63 -5.77 19.36 -7.13
C TRP A 63 -5.30 20.44 -8.13
N GLN A 64 -4.02 20.42 -8.52
CA GLN A 64 -3.46 21.37 -9.49
C GLN A 64 -4.14 21.25 -10.86
N GLU A 65 -4.30 20.00 -11.37
CA GLU A 65 -5.00 19.76 -12.62
C GLU A 65 -6.44 20.25 -12.57
N TRP A 66 -7.15 19.98 -11.47
CA TRP A 66 -8.53 20.41 -11.29
C TRP A 66 -8.70 21.91 -11.25
N PHE A 67 -7.83 22.63 -10.52
CA PHE A 67 -7.84 24.11 -10.50
C PHE A 67 -7.49 24.70 -11.88
N ASN A 68 -6.51 24.13 -12.58
CA ASN A 68 -6.13 24.59 -13.92
C ASN A 68 -7.26 24.44 -14.94
N ASP A 69 -8.11 23.43 -14.76
CA ASP A 69 -9.27 23.18 -15.61
C ASP A 69 -10.54 23.97 -15.16
N GLY A 70 -10.39 24.87 -14.18
CA GLY A 70 -11.45 25.78 -13.73
C GLY A 70 -12.20 25.33 -12.49
N GLY A 71 -11.72 24.29 -11.80
CA GLY A 71 -12.28 23.85 -10.52
C GLY A 71 -12.19 24.93 -9.45
N ARG A 72 -13.17 24.98 -8.58
CA ARG A 72 -13.27 25.97 -7.49
C ARG A 72 -13.69 25.27 -6.21
N ILE A 73 -13.23 25.74 -5.07
CA ILE A 73 -13.55 25.16 -3.74
C ILE A 73 -15.07 25.15 -3.48
N ASP A 74 -15.81 26.10 -4.05
CA ASP A 74 -17.25 26.19 -3.95
C ASP A 74 -18.02 25.37 -5.02
N THR A 75 -17.31 24.60 -5.87
CA THR A 75 -17.95 23.70 -6.83
C THR A 75 -18.69 22.60 -6.05
N PRO A 76 -20.01 22.38 -6.32
CA PRO A 76 -20.78 21.35 -5.64
C PRO A 76 -20.15 19.96 -5.81
N ALA A 77 -20.13 19.18 -4.73
CA ALA A 77 -19.67 17.80 -4.79
C ALA A 77 -20.56 16.94 -5.68
N ASP A 78 -19.95 16.04 -6.44
CA ASP A 78 -20.67 15.02 -7.21
C ASP A 78 -20.50 13.65 -6.53
N ASN A 79 -21.54 13.22 -5.83
CA ASN A 79 -21.56 11.95 -5.11
C ASN A 79 -21.81 10.72 -6.03
N THR A 80 -21.93 10.92 -7.34
CA THR A 80 -22.08 9.82 -8.32
C THR A 80 -20.74 9.31 -8.84
N LEU A 81 -19.65 10.05 -8.58
CA LEU A 81 -18.32 9.69 -9.02
C LEU A 81 -17.83 8.41 -8.31
N ARG A 82 -17.17 7.56 -9.09
CA ARG A 82 -16.59 6.27 -8.69
C ARG A 82 -15.07 6.33 -8.79
N GLY A 83 -14.40 5.24 -8.45
CA GLY A 83 -12.96 5.09 -8.65
C GLY A 83 -12.53 5.37 -10.09
N ILE A 84 -11.36 5.98 -10.26
CA ILE A 84 -10.89 6.45 -11.57
C ILE A 84 -10.22 5.35 -12.35
N GLU A 85 -9.50 4.48 -11.67
CA GLU A 85 -8.70 3.45 -12.28
C GLU A 85 -9.21 2.05 -11.93
N ASP A 86 -9.32 1.22 -12.96
CA ASP A 86 -9.61 -0.20 -12.85
C ASP A 86 -8.31 -0.99 -12.97
N TRP A 87 -7.32 -0.63 -12.13
CA TRP A 87 -6.02 -1.28 -12.14
C TRP A 87 -5.97 -2.54 -11.28
N ALA A 88 -6.53 -2.45 -10.07
CA ALA A 88 -6.60 -3.61 -9.20
C ALA A 88 -7.49 -4.68 -9.82
N PRO A 89 -7.02 -5.94 -9.95
CA PRO A 89 -7.88 -7.02 -10.40
C PRO A 89 -8.96 -7.28 -9.34
N GLU A 90 -10.08 -7.85 -9.78
CA GLU A 90 -11.04 -8.39 -8.82
C GLU A 90 -10.35 -9.39 -7.87
N VAL A 91 -10.76 -9.40 -6.61
CA VAL A 91 -10.30 -10.43 -5.67
C VAL A 91 -10.69 -11.79 -6.22
N PRO A 92 -9.74 -12.75 -6.37
CA PRO A 92 -10.05 -14.05 -6.93
C PRO A 92 -11.23 -14.73 -6.23
N GLY A 93 -12.24 -15.13 -7.00
CA GLY A 93 -13.46 -15.76 -6.48
C GLY A 93 -13.28 -17.23 -6.08
N ILE A 94 -12.06 -17.70 -5.87
CA ILE A 94 -11.77 -19.04 -5.38
C ILE A 94 -12.19 -19.18 -3.92
N VAL A 95 -12.68 -20.33 -3.55
CA VAL A 95 -13.02 -20.64 -2.16
C VAL A 95 -11.87 -21.41 -1.54
N VAL A 96 -11.14 -20.74 -0.65
CA VAL A 96 -10.07 -21.33 0.16
C VAL A 96 -10.34 -21.10 1.64
N PRO A 97 -9.88 -22.01 2.52
CA PRO A 97 -9.96 -21.79 3.96
C PRO A 97 -9.17 -20.54 4.36
N ARG A 98 -9.70 -19.77 5.32
CA ARG A 98 -9.01 -18.60 5.88
C ARG A 98 -7.59 -18.93 6.36
N GLU A 99 -7.46 -20.11 6.98
CA GLU A 99 -6.19 -20.59 7.52
C GLU A 99 -5.13 -20.79 6.44
N GLU A 100 -5.53 -21.14 5.21
CA GLU A 100 -4.63 -21.22 4.06
C GLU A 100 -4.12 -19.81 3.67
N VAL A 101 -5.01 -18.83 3.53
CA VAL A 101 -4.63 -17.45 3.22
C VAL A 101 -3.68 -16.90 4.28
N GLU A 102 -3.98 -17.13 5.55
CA GLU A 102 -3.17 -16.69 6.68
C GLU A 102 -1.78 -17.34 6.68
N GLU A 103 -1.69 -18.66 6.42
CA GLU A 103 -0.39 -19.33 6.33
C GLU A 103 0.44 -18.87 5.13
N GLU A 104 -0.19 -18.62 3.98
CA GLU A 104 0.53 -18.08 2.82
C GLU A 104 0.97 -16.63 3.06
N PHE A 105 0.19 -15.83 3.78
CA PHE A 105 0.62 -14.50 4.21
C PHE A 105 1.84 -14.57 5.15
N ARG A 106 1.84 -15.50 6.10
CA ARG A 106 3.03 -15.72 6.94
C ARG A 106 4.26 -16.16 6.12
N LYS A 107 4.07 -16.96 5.05
CA LYS A 107 5.16 -17.30 4.14
C LYS A 107 5.64 -16.10 3.32
N TYR A 108 4.71 -15.22 2.89
CA TYR A 108 5.04 -13.97 2.22
C TYR A 108 5.99 -13.13 3.10
N VAL A 109 5.65 -12.93 4.36
CA VAL A 109 6.48 -12.20 5.32
C VAL A 109 7.85 -12.86 5.50
N ARG A 110 7.89 -14.16 5.77
CA ARG A 110 9.16 -14.90 5.95
C ARG A 110 10.07 -14.86 4.72
N ARG A 111 9.51 -14.85 3.50
CA ARG A 111 10.29 -14.70 2.27
C ARG A 111 10.90 -13.31 2.15
N GLY A 112 10.18 -12.26 2.56
CA GLY A 112 10.71 -10.90 2.66
C GLY A 112 11.88 -10.81 3.65
N GLU A 113 11.71 -11.35 4.85
CA GLU A 113 12.77 -11.42 5.87
C GLU A 113 14.02 -12.18 5.36
N ALA A 114 13.82 -13.31 4.68
CA ALA A 114 14.92 -14.07 4.09
C ALA A 114 15.60 -13.31 2.94
N ALA A 115 14.84 -12.58 2.13
CA ALA A 115 15.37 -11.76 1.05
C ALA A 115 16.27 -10.63 1.57
N VAL A 116 15.89 -9.97 2.65
CA VAL A 116 16.74 -8.98 3.34
C VAL A 116 18.07 -9.60 3.79
N GLN A 117 18.01 -10.77 4.45
CA GLN A 117 19.19 -11.44 5.01
C GLN A 117 20.16 -11.94 3.93
N THR A 118 19.63 -12.38 2.78
CA THR A 118 20.43 -12.98 1.71
C THR A 118 20.79 -12.01 0.58
N GLY A 119 20.04 -10.90 0.45
CA GLY A 119 20.08 -10.00 -0.71
C GLY A 119 19.39 -10.58 -1.96
N ASP A 120 18.83 -11.80 -1.90
CA ASP A 120 18.14 -12.46 -3.02
C ASP A 120 16.62 -12.32 -2.87
N TRP A 121 16.03 -11.43 -3.64
CA TRP A 121 14.59 -11.18 -3.70
C TRP A 121 13.83 -12.12 -4.63
N SER A 122 14.54 -13.03 -5.31
CA SER A 122 13.92 -13.97 -6.26
C SER A 122 12.87 -14.87 -5.62
N PRO A 123 13.12 -15.52 -4.46
CA PRO A 123 12.12 -16.37 -3.83
C PRO A 123 10.89 -15.61 -3.32
N TRP A 124 11.07 -14.32 -2.98
CA TRP A 124 9.94 -13.47 -2.63
C TRP A 124 9.09 -13.13 -3.86
N ALA A 125 9.70 -12.76 -4.98
CA ALA A 125 8.98 -12.47 -6.22
C ALA A 125 8.31 -13.70 -6.85
N ASP A 126 8.89 -14.89 -6.67
CA ASP A 126 8.37 -16.15 -7.23
C ASP A 126 7.02 -16.58 -6.62
N GLN A 127 6.58 -15.95 -5.52
CA GLN A 127 5.24 -16.17 -4.97
C GLN A 127 4.11 -15.44 -5.70
N PHE A 128 4.40 -14.59 -6.66
CA PHE A 128 3.39 -13.94 -7.49
C PHE A 128 2.99 -14.82 -8.69
N THR A 129 1.75 -14.67 -9.18
CA THR A 129 1.34 -15.29 -10.44
C THR A 129 2.10 -14.69 -11.62
N GLU A 130 2.17 -15.40 -12.76
CA GLU A 130 2.88 -14.92 -13.96
C GLU A 130 2.34 -13.58 -14.47
N ASP A 131 1.04 -13.34 -14.29
CA ASP A 131 0.29 -12.15 -14.72
C ASP A 131 -0.05 -11.20 -13.56
N ALA A 132 0.60 -11.35 -12.41
CA ALA A 132 0.35 -10.51 -11.24
C ALA A 132 0.52 -9.03 -11.55
N ARG A 133 -0.22 -8.21 -10.81
CA ARG A 133 -0.12 -6.76 -10.87
C ARG A 133 0.39 -6.25 -9.52
N TYR A 134 1.31 -5.30 -9.57
CA TYR A 134 1.82 -4.63 -8.40
C TYR A 134 1.69 -3.12 -8.58
N PHE A 135 1.07 -2.44 -7.64
CA PHE A 135 0.98 -1.00 -7.62
C PHE A 135 1.72 -0.44 -6.40
N GLU A 136 2.85 0.16 -6.66
CA GLU A 136 3.62 0.88 -5.67
C GLU A 136 3.41 2.38 -5.89
N HIS A 137 2.85 3.08 -4.91
CA HIS A 137 2.34 4.45 -5.09
C HIS A 137 3.43 5.50 -5.35
N HIS A 138 4.69 5.19 -5.13
CA HIS A 138 5.83 6.05 -5.49
C HIS A 138 6.47 5.66 -6.82
N TYR A 139 6.72 4.35 -7.02
CA TYR A 139 7.45 3.85 -8.19
C TYR A 139 6.54 3.53 -9.39
N GLY A 140 5.24 3.35 -9.16
CA GLY A 140 4.26 3.10 -10.21
C GLY A 140 3.75 1.67 -10.29
N LYS A 141 3.38 1.24 -11.49
CA LYS A 141 2.66 -0.01 -11.75
C LYS A 141 3.53 -1.02 -12.48
N PHE A 142 3.58 -2.24 -11.96
CA PHE A 142 4.36 -3.34 -12.52
C PHE A 142 3.41 -4.47 -12.93
N TYR A 143 3.60 -5.01 -14.12
CA TYR A 143 2.79 -6.08 -14.66
C TYR A 143 3.63 -7.33 -14.90
N GLY A 144 3.21 -8.44 -14.31
CA GLY A 144 3.84 -9.73 -14.40
C GLY A 144 4.98 -9.92 -13.39
N ARG A 145 5.15 -11.17 -12.92
CA ARG A 145 6.16 -11.58 -11.95
C ARG A 145 7.56 -11.09 -12.29
N ALA A 146 7.94 -11.16 -13.57
CA ALA A 146 9.29 -10.75 -14.02
C ALA A 146 9.57 -9.27 -13.76
N ALA A 147 8.59 -8.39 -14.05
CA ALA A 147 8.72 -6.96 -13.81
C ALA A 147 8.75 -6.64 -12.31
N ILE A 148 7.92 -7.33 -11.52
CA ILE A 148 7.91 -7.23 -10.05
C ILE A 148 9.28 -7.63 -9.49
N LYS A 149 9.85 -8.74 -9.97
CA LYS A 149 11.15 -9.24 -9.54
C LYS A 149 12.29 -8.27 -9.85
N GLU A 150 12.31 -7.72 -11.06
CA GLU A 150 13.32 -6.73 -11.48
C GLU A 150 13.25 -5.48 -10.61
N TRP A 151 12.04 -4.95 -10.42
CA TRP A 151 11.80 -3.77 -9.61
C TRP A 151 12.22 -3.98 -8.14
N ILE A 152 11.71 -5.02 -7.46
CA ILE A 152 12.00 -5.24 -6.03
C ILE A 152 13.50 -5.46 -5.79
N THR A 153 14.17 -6.20 -6.69
CA THR A 153 15.60 -6.45 -6.58
C THR A 153 16.41 -5.16 -6.68
N SER A 154 16.05 -4.29 -7.62
CA SER A 154 16.74 -3.01 -7.81
C SER A 154 16.46 -2.02 -6.69
N THR A 155 15.23 -2.01 -6.17
CA THR A 155 14.78 -1.06 -5.14
C THR A 155 15.32 -1.44 -3.76
N MET A 156 15.30 -2.73 -3.41
CA MET A 156 15.71 -3.20 -2.10
C MET A 156 17.18 -3.54 -1.98
N GLY A 157 17.88 -3.73 -3.12
CA GLY A 157 19.33 -3.96 -3.12
C GLY A 157 20.13 -2.94 -2.30
N PRO A 158 19.85 -1.63 -2.41
CA PRO A 158 20.51 -0.59 -1.63
C PRO A 158 20.23 -0.61 -0.12
N PHE A 159 19.23 -1.36 0.35
CA PHE A 159 18.76 -1.38 1.75
C PHE A 159 18.79 -2.77 2.39
N PRO A 160 19.97 -3.47 2.44
CA PRO A 160 20.05 -4.84 2.95
C PRO A 160 19.77 -4.96 4.45
N GLN A 161 19.63 -3.85 5.16
CA GLN A 161 19.34 -3.77 6.60
C GLN A 161 17.91 -3.37 6.93
N MET A 162 17.07 -3.04 5.92
CA MET A 162 15.67 -2.68 6.15
C MET A 162 14.88 -3.91 6.56
N THR A 163 14.02 -3.77 7.56
CA THR A 163 13.16 -4.85 8.06
C THR A 163 11.69 -4.47 7.94
N PHE A 164 10.81 -5.48 7.91
CA PHE A 164 9.39 -5.35 7.62
C PHE A 164 8.55 -6.07 8.69
N PRO A 165 8.55 -5.59 9.95
CA PRO A 165 7.68 -6.18 10.96
C PRO A 165 6.21 -5.95 10.62
N VAL A 166 5.39 -6.99 10.81
CA VAL A 166 3.93 -6.85 10.65
C VAL A 166 3.35 -6.36 11.96
N ASP A 167 2.74 -5.17 11.96
CA ASP A 167 2.05 -4.65 13.14
C ASP A 167 0.69 -5.35 13.31
N HIS A 168 -0.14 -5.33 12.28
CA HIS A 168 -1.41 -6.04 12.25
C HIS A 168 -1.83 -6.36 10.82
N TYR A 169 -2.84 -7.21 10.68
CA TYR A 169 -3.47 -7.51 9.40
C TYR A 169 -4.96 -7.84 9.56
N ILE A 170 -5.69 -7.75 8.47
CA ILE A 170 -7.09 -8.13 8.29
C ILE A 170 -7.16 -9.09 7.11
N ILE A 171 -7.90 -10.19 7.25
CA ILE A 171 -8.19 -11.13 6.15
C ILE A 171 -9.68 -11.05 5.80
N ASP A 172 -9.98 -10.65 4.58
CA ASP A 172 -11.32 -10.57 4.01
C ASP A 172 -11.42 -11.46 2.77
N GLY A 173 -11.89 -12.70 2.94
CA GLY A 173 -11.85 -13.72 1.89
C GLY A 173 -10.41 -13.99 1.44
N ASN A 174 -10.14 -13.73 0.16
CA ASN A 174 -8.81 -13.88 -0.44
C ASN A 174 -7.99 -12.57 -0.44
N ARG A 175 -8.47 -11.52 0.22
CA ARG A 175 -7.75 -10.27 0.41
C ARG A 175 -7.08 -10.24 1.78
N VAL A 176 -5.82 -9.83 1.82
CA VAL A 176 -5.11 -9.48 3.05
C VAL A 176 -4.79 -7.99 3.01
N ILE A 177 -5.10 -7.29 4.09
CA ILE A 177 -4.73 -5.90 4.29
C ILE A 177 -3.83 -5.87 5.53
N ALA A 178 -2.59 -5.40 5.40
CA ALA A 178 -1.62 -5.41 6.47
C ALA A 178 -0.96 -4.05 6.67
N LEU A 179 -0.68 -3.68 7.91
CA LEU A 179 0.24 -2.60 8.22
C LEU A 179 1.62 -3.20 8.43
N ILE A 180 2.55 -2.82 7.56
CA ILE A 180 3.93 -3.31 7.55
C ILE A 180 4.88 -2.11 7.57
N PRO A 181 5.31 -1.65 8.75
CA PRO A 181 6.33 -0.61 8.85
C PRO A 181 7.63 -1.02 8.15
N ASN A 182 8.21 -0.11 7.39
CA ASN A 182 9.54 -0.26 6.82
C ASN A 182 10.55 0.38 7.78
N CYS A 183 11.37 -0.43 8.42
CA CYS A 183 12.23 0.00 9.52
C CYS A 183 13.71 -0.11 9.15
N LEU A 184 14.46 0.97 9.35
CA LEU A 184 15.92 1.00 9.25
C LEU A 184 16.53 0.96 10.66
N PRO A 185 17.66 0.26 10.87
CA PRO A 185 18.28 0.16 12.18
C PRO A 185 18.88 1.52 12.60
N ASP A 186 18.80 1.88 13.87
CA ASP A 186 19.45 3.08 14.39
C ASP A 186 20.99 2.96 14.29
N PRO A 187 21.66 3.80 13.47
CA PRO A 187 23.11 3.73 13.30
C PRO A 187 23.87 4.32 14.49
N THR A 188 23.18 5.01 15.40
CA THR A 188 23.78 5.73 16.52
C THR A 188 23.68 4.97 17.85
N GLY A 189 22.77 3.99 17.95
CA GLY A 189 22.47 3.29 19.19
C GLY A 189 21.75 4.14 20.24
N SER A 190 21.06 5.20 19.81
CA SER A 190 20.31 6.12 20.68
C SER A 190 18.84 5.73 20.85
N ASP A 191 18.41 4.60 20.29
CA ASP A 191 17.02 4.15 20.18
C ASP A 191 16.15 5.10 19.34
N ALA A 192 16.75 5.80 18.37
CA ALA A 192 16.01 6.62 17.43
C ALA A 192 15.22 5.75 16.44
N ASP A 193 13.97 6.15 16.17
CA ASP A 193 13.09 5.47 15.22
C ASP A 193 13.33 6.02 13.80
N TYR A 194 13.65 5.11 12.89
CA TYR A 194 13.77 5.37 11.45
C TYR A 194 12.83 4.44 10.70
N SER A 195 11.52 4.62 10.90
CA SER A 195 10.49 3.83 10.26
C SER A 195 9.43 4.70 9.58
N PHE A 196 8.75 4.13 8.60
CA PHE A 196 7.55 4.68 8.01
C PHE A 196 6.53 3.57 7.76
N ASN A 197 5.25 3.89 7.91
CA ASN A 197 4.17 2.94 7.77
C ASN A 197 3.82 2.71 6.30
N VAL A 198 3.61 1.43 5.92
CA VAL A 198 3.10 1.01 4.62
C VAL A 198 1.86 0.17 4.82
N HIS A 199 0.78 0.53 4.15
CA HIS A 199 -0.46 -0.24 4.11
C HIS A 199 -0.43 -1.13 2.87
N VAL A 200 -0.26 -2.43 3.06
CA VAL A 200 -0.08 -3.44 2.02
C VAL A 200 -1.42 -4.14 1.77
N ILE A 201 -1.84 -4.22 0.51
CA ILE A 201 -3.03 -4.95 0.07
C ILE A 201 -2.60 -6.09 -0.83
N LEU A 202 -2.98 -7.32 -0.49
CA LEU A 202 -2.66 -8.52 -1.25
C LEU A 202 -3.92 -9.26 -1.68
N HIS A 203 -3.93 -9.82 -2.91
CA HIS A 203 -4.98 -10.74 -3.36
C HIS A 203 -4.39 -12.13 -3.56
N TYR A 204 -4.88 -13.09 -2.78
CA TYR A 204 -4.46 -14.49 -2.87
C TYR A 204 -5.15 -15.20 -4.03
N ALA A 205 -4.37 -15.82 -4.90
CA ALA A 205 -4.85 -16.53 -6.09
C ALA A 205 -4.95 -18.05 -5.92
N GLY A 206 -4.64 -18.56 -4.72
CA GLY A 206 -4.52 -19.99 -4.46
C GLY A 206 -3.14 -20.55 -4.82
N ASN A 207 -2.91 -21.83 -4.48
CA ASN A 207 -1.67 -22.54 -4.78
C ASN A 207 -0.39 -21.83 -4.28
N GLY A 208 -0.46 -21.09 -3.19
CA GLY A 208 0.66 -20.36 -2.63
C GLY A 208 1.08 -19.12 -3.42
N GLN A 209 0.20 -18.56 -4.25
CA GLN A 209 0.51 -17.42 -5.12
C GLN A 209 -0.39 -16.22 -4.89
N TRP A 210 0.16 -15.03 -5.10
CA TRP A 210 -0.51 -13.74 -5.03
C TRP A 210 -0.70 -13.16 -6.43
N SER A 211 -1.89 -12.69 -6.77
CA SER A 211 -2.19 -12.07 -8.07
C SER A 211 -2.11 -10.55 -8.05
N TYR A 212 -2.10 -9.97 -6.86
CA TYR A 212 -2.05 -8.52 -6.68
C TYR A 212 -1.30 -8.15 -5.41
N GLU A 213 -0.57 -7.05 -5.49
CA GLU A 213 -0.08 -6.29 -4.34
C GLU A 213 -0.21 -4.80 -4.62
N GLU A 214 -0.54 -4.04 -3.58
CA GLU A 214 -0.56 -2.59 -3.60
C GLU A 214 0.01 -2.05 -2.30
N ASP A 215 1.03 -1.18 -2.43
CA ASP A 215 1.67 -0.50 -1.31
C ASP A 215 1.26 0.97 -1.29
N VAL A 216 0.50 1.33 -0.24
CA VAL A 216 -0.01 2.68 -0.04
C VAL A 216 0.69 3.32 1.14
N TYR A 217 1.41 4.39 0.90
CA TYR A 217 2.14 5.13 1.92
C TYR A 217 2.42 6.57 1.47
N ASN A 218 3.03 7.35 2.36
CA ASN A 218 3.50 8.69 2.06
C ASN A 218 4.98 8.66 1.60
N PRO A 219 5.30 8.79 0.29
CA PRO A 219 6.68 8.76 -0.19
C PRO A 219 7.56 9.88 0.37
N GLN A 220 6.98 11.05 0.68
CA GLN A 220 7.74 12.17 1.26
C GLN A 220 8.19 11.85 2.67
N GLU A 221 7.38 11.12 3.45
CA GLU A 221 7.76 10.62 4.76
C GLU A 221 8.88 9.58 4.64
N ALA A 222 8.74 8.61 3.74
CA ALA A 222 9.77 7.61 3.47
C ALA A 222 11.11 8.25 3.09
N GLU A 223 11.12 9.22 2.18
CA GLU A 223 12.31 9.98 1.79
C GLU A 223 12.92 10.75 2.98
N SER A 224 12.08 11.34 3.83
CA SER A 224 12.51 12.07 5.03
C SER A 224 13.17 11.13 6.04
N VAL A 225 12.58 9.95 6.28
CA VAL A 225 13.12 8.90 7.15
C VAL A 225 14.48 8.43 6.64
N VAL A 226 14.58 8.03 5.36
CA VAL A 226 15.84 7.58 4.74
C VAL A 226 16.91 8.67 4.79
N SER A 227 16.54 9.92 4.47
CA SER A 227 17.47 11.06 4.53
C SER A 227 18.00 11.31 5.95
N SER A 228 17.11 11.22 6.94
CA SER A 228 17.48 11.38 8.35
C SER A 228 18.38 10.25 8.84
N TRP A 229 18.10 9.02 8.44
CA TRP A 229 18.89 7.85 8.74
C TRP A 229 20.31 7.94 8.14
N VAL A 230 20.44 8.37 6.87
CA VAL A 230 21.74 8.59 6.22
C VAL A 230 22.54 9.69 6.94
N LYS A 231 21.90 10.80 7.33
CA LYS A 231 22.54 11.88 8.12
C LYS A 231 23.03 11.42 9.49
N ALA A 232 22.35 10.43 10.08
CA ALA A 232 22.76 9.84 11.36
C ALA A 232 23.91 8.82 11.23
N GLY A 233 24.33 8.48 10.01
CA GLY A 233 25.44 7.55 9.75
C GLY A 233 25.02 6.22 9.10
N GLY A 234 23.74 6.09 8.73
CA GLY A 234 23.26 4.96 7.92
C GLY A 234 23.91 4.96 6.54
N SER A 235 24.14 3.78 5.99
CA SER A 235 24.80 3.61 4.68
C SER A 235 23.91 2.89 3.70
N ILE A 236 23.64 3.52 2.57
CA ILE A 236 23.04 2.92 1.37
C ILE A 236 24.16 2.20 0.63
N SER A 237 24.00 0.90 0.34
CA SER A 237 25.01 0.06 -0.33
C SER A 237 24.95 0.13 -1.85
#